data_987843373ff0ad0876af1ace4a7c4c29
#
_entry.id   987843373ff0ad0876af1ace4a7c4c29
#
_cell.length_a   1.000
_cell.length_b   1.000
_cell.length_c   1.000
_cell.angle_alpha   90.00
_cell.angle_beta   90.00
_cell.angle_gamma   90.00
#
_symmetry.space_group_name_H-M   'P 1'
#
loop_
_entity.id
_entity.type
_entity.pdbx_description
1 polymer ?
#
loop_
_entity_poly.entity_id
_entity_poly.type
_entity_poly.pdbx_seq_one_letter_code
_entity_poly.pdbx_strand_id
1 'polypeptide(L)'
;MDLSKILVVSGKPDIYELVSQTKTGAIVESLADKKRCPVFKTDRISSLNEISIFTTDKEKPLFEVLQNIYRKEDGKNIAFDIKKTPNADLFAYFKEVLPDYDTERVYASDIKKVLLWYNLLNTAGKVDLEEPKEDE
;
A
#
# COMPACT_ATOMS: atom_id res chain seq x y z
N MET A 1 1.69 -12.39 0.78
CA MET A 1 1.95 -11.05 1.38
C MET A 1 0.82 -10.70 2.32
N ASP A 2 1.11 -10.49 3.58
CA ASP A 2 0.11 -10.20 4.61
C ASP A 2 0.16 -8.71 4.98
N LEU A 3 -0.92 -7.99 4.74
CA LEU A 3 -1.04 -6.57 5.03
C LEU A 3 -1.87 -6.27 6.29
N SER A 4 -2.26 -7.28 7.06
CA SER A 4 -3.17 -7.09 8.19
C SER A 4 -2.62 -6.19 9.29
N LYS A 5 -1.30 -6.14 9.46
CA LYS A 5 -0.63 -5.30 10.46
C LYS A 5 -0.04 -4.01 9.88
N ILE A 6 -0.24 -3.77 8.59
CA ILE A 6 0.22 -2.54 7.94
C ILE A 6 -0.94 -1.56 7.90
N LEU A 7 -0.76 -0.40 8.51
CA LEU A 7 -1.83 0.55 8.78
C LEU A 7 -1.61 1.89 8.09
N VAL A 8 -2.71 2.50 7.70
CA VAL A 8 -2.76 3.89 7.24
C VAL A 8 -3.51 4.70 8.29
N VAL A 9 -2.94 5.81 8.72
CA VAL A 9 -3.56 6.72 9.67
C VAL A 9 -4.00 7.98 8.94
N SER A 10 -5.27 8.35 9.06
CA SER A 10 -5.82 9.53 8.39
C SER A 10 -5.04 10.79 8.80
N GLY A 11 -4.67 11.60 7.83
CA GLY A 11 -3.90 12.82 8.04
C GLY A 11 -2.40 12.63 8.11
N LYS A 12 -1.91 11.38 8.03
CA LYS A 12 -0.47 11.09 8.01
C LYS A 12 -0.08 10.46 6.68
N PRO A 13 1.01 10.90 6.05
CA PRO A 13 1.38 10.42 4.72
C PRO A 13 2.06 9.05 4.69
N ASP A 14 2.61 8.60 5.82
CA ASP A 14 3.35 7.35 5.88
C ASP A 14 2.44 6.17 6.16
N ILE A 15 2.97 4.98 5.97
CA ILE A 15 2.34 3.75 6.43
C ILE A 15 3.10 3.22 7.64
N TYR A 16 2.38 2.50 8.48
CA TYR A 16 2.87 2.09 9.79
C TYR A 16 2.67 0.60 10.00
N GLU A 17 3.56 -0.02 10.77
CA GLU A 17 3.40 -1.40 11.19
C GLU A 17 2.94 -1.43 12.66
N LEU A 18 1.94 -2.26 12.95
CA LEU A 18 1.47 -2.43 14.32
C LEU A 18 2.54 -3.11 15.17
N VAL A 19 2.95 -2.47 16.26
CA VAL A 19 3.92 -3.01 17.20
C VAL A 19 3.21 -3.67 18.37
N SER A 20 2.27 -2.96 19.00
CA SER A 20 1.50 -3.49 20.12
C SER A 20 0.19 -2.75 20.25
N GLN A 21 -0.77 -3.38 20.94
CA GLN A 21 -2.06 -2.77 21.26
C GLN A 21 -2.05 -2.29 22.69
N THR A 22 -2.73 -1.16 22.94
CA THR A 22 -2.88 -0.58 24.29
C THR A 22 -4.38 -0.42 24.58
N LYS A 23 -4.70 -0.04 25.83
CA LYS A 23 -6.10 0.17 26.21
C LYS A 23 -6.78 1.31 25.43
N THR A 24 -6.00 2.33 25.04
CA THR A 24 -6.54 3.52 24.40
C THR A 24 -6.24 3.57 22.90
N GLY A 25 -5.55 2.58 22.36
CA GLY A 25 -5.19 2.55 20.94
C GLY A 25 -4.11 1.52 20.65
N ALA A 26 -3.04 1.96 20.02
CA ALA A 26 -1.93 1.09 19.63
C ALA A 26 -0.63 1.87 19.54
N ILE A 27 0.47 1.14 19.56
CA ILE A 27 1.80 1.67 19.22
C ILE A 27 2.15 1.15 17.84
N VAL A 28 2.52 2.06 16.96
CA VAL A 28 2.87 1.75 15.58
C VAL A 28 4.26 2.28 15.23
N GLU A 29 4.89 1.68 14.25
CA GLU A 29 6.22 2.08 13.79
C GLU A 29 6.15 2.49 12.33
N SER A 30 6.65 3.69 12.01
CA SER A 30 6.70 4.17 10.63
C SER A 30 7.65 3.32 9.80
N LEU A 31 7.22 2.88 8.62
CA LEU A 31 8.10 2.16 7.70
C LEU A 31 9.15 3.07 7.05
N ALA A 32 8.90 4.38 7.01
CA ALA A 32 9.81 5.32 6.40
C ALA A 32 11.03 5.61 7.29
N ASP A 33 10.81 5.94 8.57
CA ASP A 33 11.88 6.39 9.47
C ASP A 33 12.11 5.48 10.68
N LYS A 34 11.31 4.42 10.82
CA LYS A 34 11.39 3.45 11.92
C LYS A 34 11.09 4.05 13.30
N LYS A 35 10.48 5.21 13.34
CA LYS A 35 10.07 5.82 14.61
C LYS A 35 8.73 5.28 15.06
N ARG A 36 8.62 5.03 16.36
CA ARG A 36 7.38 4.56 16.98
C ARG A 36 6.56 5.74 17.46
N CYS A 37 5.25 5.63 17.33
CA CYS A 37 4.33 6.63 17.86
C CYS A 37 3.04 5.97 18.32
N PRO A 38 2.34 6.58 19.29
CA PRO A 38 1.02 6.08 19.67
C PRO A 38 -0.04 6.55 18.67
N VAL A 39 -1.04 5.70 18.46
CA VAL A 39 -2.28 6.07 17.79
C VAL A 39 -3.43 5.74 18.74
N PHE A 40 -4.50 6.52 18.66
CA PHE A 40 -5.62 6.42 19.60
C PHE A 40 -6.84 5.87 18.89
N LYS A 41 -7.80 5.36 19.68
CA LYS A 41 -9.07 4.84 19.13
C LYS A 41 -9.86 5.89 18.36
N THR A 42 -9.64 7.17 18.66
CA THR A 42 -10.28 8.29 17.96
C THR A 42 -9.65 8.59 16.60
N ASP A 43 -8.44 8.10 16.36
CA ASP A 43 -7.78 8.27 15.06
C ASP A 43 -8.43 7.34 14.03
N ARG A 44 -8.54 7.82 12.80
CA ARG A 44 -9.03 6.99 11.70
C ARG A 44 -7.89 6.16 11.17
N ILE A 45 -7.96 4.87 11.44
CA ILE A 45 -6.93 3.90 11.09
C ILE A 45 -7.54 2.83 10.20
N SER A 46 -6.88 2.54 9.08
CA SER A 46 -7.29 1.46 8.19
C SER A 46 -6.12 0.52 7.95
N SER A 47 -6.39 -0.77 7.89
CA SER A 47 -5.40 -1.75 7.48
C SER A 47 -5.29 -1.77 5.95
N LEU A 48 -4.09 -1.90 5.42
CA LEU A 48 -3.92 -2.08 3.98
C LEU A 48 -4.60 -3.34 3.47
N ASN A 49 -4.83 -4.31 4.35
CA ASN A 49 -5.55 -5.53 4.02
C ASN A 49 -7.02 -5.27 3.63
N GLU A 50 -7.58 -4.15 4.03
CA GLU A 50 -8.95 -3.74 3.71
C GLU A 50 -9.06 -2.96 2.41
N ILE A 51 -7.94 -2.59 1.81
CA ILE A 51 -7.91 -1.74 0.62
C ILE A 51 -7.94 -2.60 -0.64
N SER A 52 -8.78 -2.22 -1.58
CA SER A 52 -8.91 -2.84 -2.90
C SER A 52 -8.82 -1.79 -3.99
N ILE A 53 -8.43 -2.22 -5.18
CA ILE A 53 -8.38 -1.35 -6.36
C ILE A 53 -9.49 -1.80 -7.32
N PHE A 54 -10.28 -0.83 -7.78
CA PHE A 54 -11.39 -1.10 -8.69
C PHE A 54 -10.89 -1.53 -10.06
N THR A 55 -11.48 -2.61 -10.58
CA THR A 55 -11.32 -3.05 -11.96
C THR A 55 -12.65 -2.92 -12.68
N THR A 56 -12.68 -3.20 -13.98
CA THR A 56 -13.88 -3.02 -14.81
C THR A 56 -15.02 -3.91 -14.37
N ASP A 57 -14.76 -5.04 -13.75
CA ASP A 57 -15.79 -6.01 -13.36
C ASP A 57 -15.78 -6.38 -11.86
N LYS A 58 -14.74 -6.03 -11.14
CA LYS A 58 -14.61 -6.40 -9.72
C LYS A 58 -13.57 -5.52 -9.02
N GLU A 59 -13.25 -5.86 -7.78
CA GLU A 59 -12.16 -5.24 -7.03
C GLU A 59 -11.02 -6.24 -6.89
N LYS A 60 -9.78 -5.72 -6.95
CA LYS A 60 -8.58 -6.52 -6.67
C LYS A 60 -8.01 -6.12 -5.31
N PRO A 61 -7.68 -7.08 -4.45
CA PRO A 61 -7.01 -6.76 -3.18
C PRO A 61 -5.68 -6.05 -3.43
N LEU A 62 -5.35 -5.11 -2.55
CA LEU A 62 -4.12 -4.33 -2.70
C LEU A 62 -2.87 -5.20 -2.77
N PHE A 63 -2.83 -6.31 -2.00
CA PHE A 63 -1.65 -7.18 -2.02
C PHE A 63 -1.38 -7.76 -3.42
N GLU A 64 -2.40 -8.07 -4.20
CA GLU A 64 -2.21 -8.57 -5.57
C GLU A 64 -1.60 -7.50 -6.47
N VAL A 65 -2.03 -6.26 -6.31
CA VAL A 65 -1.48 -5.13 -7.08
C VAL A 65 -0.01 -4.92 -6.71
N LEU A 66 0.32 -4.96 -5.43
CA LEU A 66 1.69 -4.83 -4.95
C LEU A 66 2.58 -5.97 -5.44
N GLN A 67 2.07 -7.19 -5.46
CA GLN A 67 2.79 -8.33 -6.00
C GLN A 67 3.04 -8.20 -7.51
N ASN A 68 2.08 -7.65 -8.24
CA ASN A 68 2.24 -7.40 -9.68
C ASN A 68 3.37 -6.38 -9.93
N ILE A 69 3.45 -5.33 -9.10
CA ILE A 69 4.54 -4.35 -9.17
C ILE A 69 5.88 -5.04 -8.87
N TYR A 70 5.91 -5.88 -7.84
CA TYR A 70 7.11 -6.63 -7.47
C TYR A 70 7.63 -7.48 -8.62
N ARG A 71 6.74 -8.18 -9.32
CA ARG A 71 7.11 -8.97 -10.48
C ARG A 71 7.61 -8.11 -11.64
N LYS A 72 6.93 -6.98 -11.89
CA LYS A 72 7.32 -6.05 -12.95
C LYS A 72 8.68 -5.42 -12.71
N GLU A 73 8.98 -5.06 -11.47
CA GLU A 73 10.22 -4.41 -11.07
C GLU A 73 11.32 -5.41 -10.69
N ASP A 74 11.06 -6.70 -10.84
CA ASP A 74 12.00 -7.78 -10.52
C ASP A 74 12.52 -7.70 -9.07
N GLY A 75 11.62 -7.40 -8.15
CA GLY A 75 11.92 -7.29 -6.73
C GLY A 75 12.58 -5.98 -6.30
N LYS A 76 12.69 -5.04 -7.20
CA LYS A 76 13.34 -3.75 -6.93
C LYS A 76 12.31 -2.66 -6.68
N ASN A 77 12.78 -1.56 -6.07
CA ASN A 77 11.94 -0.37 -5.94
C ASN A 77 11.70 0.27 -7.30
N ILE A 78 10.60 1.04 -7.37
CA ILE A 78 10.30 1.84 -8.56
C ILE A 78 11.37 2.92 -8.69
N ALA A 79 11.99 3.00 -9.87
CA ALA A 79 13.17 3.84 -10.09
C ALA A 79 12.86 5.32 -10.31
N PHE A 80 11.68 5.65 -10.85
CA PHE A 80 11.32 7.05 -11.13
C PHE A 80 10.77 7.74 -9.88
N ASP A 81 10.80 9.08 -9.87
CA ASP A 81 10.24 9.88 -8.79
C ASP A 81 8.71 9.93 -8.93
N ILE A 82 8.03 9.15 -8.10
CA ILE A 82 6.57 8.98 -8.15
C ILE A 82 5.85 10.32 -7.96
N LYS A 83 6.33 11.16 -7.06
CA LYS A 83 5.68 12.44 -6.75
C LYS A 83 5.76 13.45 -7.89
N LYS A 84 6.81 13.37 -8.71
CA LYS A 84 7.06 14.30 -9.81
C LYS A 84 6.64 13.76 -11.17
N THR A 85 6.21 12.50 -11.24
CA THR A 85 5.83 11.87 -12.50
C THR A 85 4.48 12.43 -12.98
N PRO A 86 4.37 12.82 -14.26
CA PRO A 86 3.09 13.28 -14.82
C PRO A 86 2.00 12.22 -14.72
N ASN A 87 0.75 12.67 -14.59
CA ASN A 87 -0.39 11.76 -14.46
C ASN A 87 -0.50 10.76 -15.61
N ALA A 88 -0.27 11.19 -16.83
CA ALA A 88 -0.33 10.31 -18.00
C ALA A 88 0.65 9.14 -17.89
N ASP A 89 1.86 9.40 -17.40
CA ASP A 89 2.88 8.37 -17.20
C ASP A 89 2.51 7.43 -16.05
N LEU A 90 1.88 7.94 -15.00
CA LEU A 90 1.36 7.12 -13.90
C LEU A 90 0.28 6.16 -14.39
N PHE A 91 -0.66 6.64 -15.20
CA PHE A 91 -1.70 5.80 -15.77
C PHE A 91 -1.12 4.73 -16.70
N ALA A 92 -0.15 5.10 -17.52
CA ALA A 92 0.51 4.14 -18.41
C ALA A 92 1.23 3.05 -17.63
N TYR A 93 1.95 3.42 -16.59
CA TYR A 93 2.63 2.46 -15.70
C TYR A 93 1.62 1.54 -15.02
N PHE A 94 0.56 2.11 -14.45
CA PHE A 94 -0.42 1.33 -13.72
C PHE A 94 -1.18 0.37 -14.64
N LYS A 95 -1.41 0.74 -15.88
CA LYS A 95 -2.03 -0.14 -16.87
C LYS A 95 -1.18 -1.40 -17.13
N GLU A 96 0.13 -1.28 -17.06
CA GLU A 96 1.01 -2.44 -17.17
C GLU A 96 0.93 -3.34 -15.94
N VAL A 97 0.70 -2.75 -14.76
CA VAL A 97 0.57 -3.47 -13.48
C VAL A 97 -0.79 -4.14 -13.39
N LEU A 98 -1.85 -3.44 -13.77
CA LEU A 98 -3.24 -3.89 -13.65
C LEU A 98 -3.99 -3.47 -14.90
N PRO A 99 -3.91 -4.28 -15.99
CA PRO A 99 -4.49 -3.88 -17.30
C PRO A 99 -5.98 -3.59 -17.28
N ASP A 100 -6.72 -4.18 -16.35
CA ASP A 100 -8.18 -4.03 -16.25
C ASP A 100 -8.62 -3.04 -15.16
N TYR A 101 -7.72 -2.19 -14.65
CA TYR A 101 -8.14 -1.21 -13.66
C TYR A 101 -9.20 -0.27 -14.23
N ASP A 102 -10.12 0.17 -13.35
CA ASP A 102 -11.21 1.04 -13.75
C ASP A 102 -10.72 2.49 -13.88
N THR A 103 -10.59 2.97 -15.12
CA THR A 103 -10.06 4.30 -15.40
C THR A 103 -10.94 5.44 -14.88
N GLU A 104 -12.22 5.15 -14.58
CA GLU A 104 -13.15 6.15 -14.05
C GLU A 104 -13.11 6.25 -12.54
N ARG A 105 -12.72 5.18 -11.84
CA ARG A 105 -12.70 5.11 -10.37
C ARG A 105 -11.31 5.21 -9.76
N VAL A 106 -10.27 4.91 -10.53
CA VAL A 106 -8.88 4.95 -10.04
C VAL A 106 -8.25 6.25 -10.50
N TYR A 107 -7.94 7.11 -9.54
CA TYR A 107 -7.36 8.43 -9.83
C TYR A 107 -5.83 8.41 -9.74
N ALA A 108 -5.20 9.42 -10.34
CA ALA A 108 -3.73 9.55 -10.28
C ALA A 108 -3.22 9.60 -8.83
N SER A 109 -3.95 10.25 -7.93
CA SER A 109 -3.58 10.30 -6.51
C SER A 109 -3.59 8.92 -5.86
N ASP A 110 -4.53 8.06 -6.26
CA ASP A 110 -4.58 6.67 -5.76
C ASP A 110 -3.38 5.88 -6.25
N ILE A 111 -3.05 6.04 -7.52
CA ILE A 111 -1.89 5.37 -8.12
C ILE A 111 -0.61 5.79 -7.40
N LYS A 112 -0.43 7.08 -7.16
CA LYS A 112 0.75 7.59 -6.43
C LYS A 112 0.87 6.95 -5.04
N LYS A 113 -0.24 6.84 -4.32
CA LYS A 113 -0.26 6.20 -3.00
C LYS A 113 0.19 4.75 -3.08
N VAL A 114 -0.37 3.99 -4.02
CA VAL A 114 -0.04 2.57 -4.19
C VAL A 114 1.45 2.41 -4.50
N LEU A 115 1.98 3.20 -5.41
CA LEU A 115 3.39 3.11 -5.80
C LEU A 115 4.33 3.50 -4.65
N LEU A 116 3.99 4.53 -3.89
CA LEU A 116 4.77 4.95 -2.71
C LEU A 116 4.73 3.88 -1.62
N TRP A 117 3.57 3.29 -1.37
CA TRP A 117 3.44 2.20 -0.41
C TRP A 117 4.27 0.99 -0.83
N TYR A 118 4.27 0.67 -2.13
CA TYR A 118 5.10 -0.41 -2.64
C TYR A 118 6.58 -0.19 -2.30
N ASN A 119 7.11 1.00 -2.59
CA ASN A 119 8.52 1.30 -2.31
C ASN A 119 8.83 1.21 -0.81
N LEU A 120 7.96 1.73 0.05
CA LEU A 120 8.15 1.66 1.50
C LEU A 120 8.12 0.22 1.98
N LEU A 121 7.16 -0.57 1.53
CA LEU A 121 7.02 -1.98 1.91
C LEU A 121 8.20 -2.80 1.40
N ASN A 122 8.62 -2.57 0.16
CA ASN A 122 9.73 -3.30 -0.42
C ASN A 122 11.05 -2.99 0.28
N THR A 123 11.30 -1.73 0.61
CA THR A 123 12.48 -1.31 1.37
C THR A 123 12.50 -1.97 2.75
N ALA A 124 11.34 -2.14 3.36
CA ALA A 124 11.20 -2.79 4.67
C ALA A 124 11.23 -4.33 4.59
N GLY A 125 11.34 -4.89 3.40
CA GLY A 125 11.34 -6.35 3.20
C GLY A 125 9.98 -7.00 3.41
N LYS A 126 8.89 -6.25 3.23
CA LYS A 126 7.52 -6.74 3.48
C LYS A 126 6.81 -7.25 2.24
N VAL A 127 7.36 -7.02 1.04
CA VAL A 127 6.74 -7.51 -0.20
C VAL A 127 7.27 -8.89 -0.55
N ASP A 128 6.36 -9.83 -0.78
CA ASP A 128 6.70 -11.18 -1.22
C ASP A 128 5.60 -11.69 -2.14
N LEU A 129 5.81 -12.85 -2.75
CA LEU A 129 4.86 -13.46 -3.67
C LEU A 129 4.01 -14.55 -3.04
N GLU A 130 4.09 -14.71 -1.72
CA GLU A 130 3.26 -15.68 -1.00
C GLU A 130 1.85 -15.12 -0.83
N GLU A 131 0.86 -15.99 -0.87
CA GLU A 131 -0.51 -15.60 -0.58
C GLU A 131 -0.68 -15.34 0.92
N PRO A 132 -1.55 -14.38 1.28
CA PRO A 132 -1.85 -14.14 2.69
C PRO A 132 -2.44 -15.39 3.33
N LYS A 133 -2.06 -15.65 4.57
CA LYS A 133 -2.68 -16.73 5.34
C LYS A 133 -4.09 -16.30 5.71
N GLU A 134 -5.05 -17.18 5.46
CA GLU A 134 -6.40 -16.97 5.94
C GLU A 134 -6.43 -17.13 7.45
N ASP A 135 -7.12 -16.22 8.12
CA ASP A 135 -7.38 -16.37 9.54
C ASP A 135 -8.43 -17.47 9.73
N GLU A 136 -8.02 -18.47 10.44
CA GLU A 136 -8.92 -19.57 10.77
C GLU A 136 -9.75 -19.25 12.02
#